data_87dca16cb5d3e94f4e73f45ed5aa1ee9
#
_entry.id   87dca16cb5d3e94f4e73f45ed5aa1ee9
#
_cell.length_a   1.000
_cell.length_b   1.000
_cell.length_c   1.000
_cell.angle_alpha   90.00
_cell.angle_beta   90.00
_cell.angle_gamma   90.00
#
_symmetry.space_group_name_H-M   'P 1'
#
loop_
_entity.id
_entity.type
_entity.pdbx_description
1 polymer ?
#
loop_
_entity_poly.entity_id
_entity_poly.type
_entity_poly.pdbx_seq_one_letter_code
_entity_poly.pdbx_strand_id
1 'polypeptide(L)'
;MKTIFTTFALFLALCAAAGATARAGSAVPAPAADTVMLSEATDGDYIVRRFLVKRQGDTDYSIRYQINLASLSAALDGNSRELDGLNAFVDNLMRDTLMHVKSVEITGYSSPDGPRAFNETLARNRARDFKSYVDKKYGFSKKYDVTLNSVAEDREMCRALVARSPVPDK
;
A
#
# COMPACT_ATOMS: atom_id res chain seq x y z
N MET A 1 -16.01 15.61 -20.77
CA MET A 1 -14.75 15.72 -20.00
C MET A 1 -14.11 14.33 -19.95
N LYS A 2 -12.99 14.14 -20.64
CA LYS A 2 -12.27 12.86 -20.62
C LYS A 2 -11.41 12.82 -19.36
N THR A 3 -11.84 12.07 -18.35
CA THR A 3 -11.03 11.80 -17.16
C THR A 3 -10.16 10.59 -17.51
N ILE A 4 -8.89 10.81 -17.77
CA ILE A 4 -7.92 9.71 -17.92
C ILE A 4 -7.41 9.35 -16.53
N PHE A 5 -7.63 8.09 -16.16
CA PHE A 5 -7.22 7.55 -14.89
C PHE A 5 -5.70 7.37 -14.88
N THR A 6 -5.02 8.04 -13.98
CA THR A 6 -3.64 7.73 -13.67
C THR A 6 -3.63 7.05 -12.31
N THR A 7 -3.34 5.78 -12.32
CA THR A 7 -3.25 4.97 -11.10
C THR A 7 -1.93 5.26 -10.40
N PHE A 8 -2.01 5.52 -9.14
CA PHE A 8 -0.86 5.72 -8.26
C PHE A 8 -0.88 4.58 -7.26
N ALA A 9 0.12 3.73 -7.28
CA ALA A 9 0.24 2.64 -6.33
C ALA A 9 1.21 3.03 -5.22
N LEU A 10 0.74 3.06 -3.99
CA LEU A 10 1.56 3.08 -2.79
C LEU A 10 1.64 1.63 -2.30
N PHE A 11 2.77 0.96 -2.53
CA PHE A 11 3.01 -0.35 -1.94
C PHE A 11 3.59 -0.18 -0.54
N LEU A 12 2.86 -0.64 0.43
CA LEU A 12 3.32 -0.76 1.81
C LEU A 12 3.47 -2.25 2.14
N ALA A 13 4.69 -2.74 2.20
CA ALA A 13 4.93 -4.09 2.71
C ALA A 13 4.89 -4.07 4.24
N LEU A 14 3.89 -4.73 4.81
CA LEU A 14 3.61 -4.71 6.23
C LEU A 14 3.92 -6.06 6.86
N CYS A 15 4.65 -6.06 7.97
CA CYS A 15 4.86 -7.24 8.79
C CYS A 15 4.12 -7.08 10.12
N ALA A 16 3.02 -7.81 10.30
CA ALA A 16 2.29 -7.82 11.56
C ALA A 16 2.64 -9.06 12.38
N ALA A 17 2.90 -8.87 13.66
CA ALA A 17 3.08 -9.95 14.61
C ALA A 17 1.88 -10.01 15.57
N ALA A 18 1.16 -11.11 15.56
CA ALA A 18 0.08 -11.36 16.52
C ALA A 18 0.47 -12.47 17.49
N GLY A 19 0.31 -12.22 18.78
CA GLY A 19 0.50 -13.22 19.82
C GLY A 19 -0.82 -13.98 20.09
N ALA A 20 -0.78 -15.31 20.00
CA ALA A 20 -1.91 -16.16 20.36
C ALA A 20 -1.53 -17.04 21.57
N THR A 21 -2.43 -17.17 22.51
CA THR A 21 -2.32 -18.10 23.65
C THR A 21 -3.29 -19.27 23.43
N ALA A 22 -2.79 -20.48 23.39
CA ALA A 22 -3.61 -21.69 23.27
C ALA A 22 -3.62 -22.48 24.58
N ARG A 23 -4.80 -23.03 24.95
CA ARG A 23 -5.00 -23.89 26.13
C ARG A 23 -4.94 -25.35 25.71
N ALA A 24 -4.26 -26.18 26.49
CA ALA A 24 -4.06 -27.59 26.16
C ALA A 24 -5.40 -28.37 26.23
N GLY A 25 -5.70 -29.12 25.17
CA GLY A 25 -6.87 -29.98 25.05
C GLY A 25 -7.11 -30.55 23.66
N SER A 26 -6.41 -30.08 22.65
CA SER A 26 -6.45 -30.60 21.27
C SER A 26 -5.04 -30.64 20.72
N ALA A 27 -4.74 -31.64 19.88
CA ALA A 27 -3.46 -31.68 19.17
C ALA A 27 -3.23 -30.34 18.47
N VAL A 28 -2.26 -29.57 18.96
CA VAL A 28 -1.92 -28.27 18.37
C VAL A 28 -1.32 -28.59 16.99
N PRO A 29 -1.89 -28.10 15.91
CA PRO A 29 -1.29 -28.29 14.59
C PRO A 29 0.13 -27.72 14.59
N ALA A 30 1.04 -28.37 13.89
CA ALA A 30 2.41 -27.88 13.73
C ALA A 30 2.38 -26.41 13.30
N PRO A 31 3.23 -25.55 13.90
CA PRO A 31 3.24 -24.14 13.55
C PRO A 31 3.53 -23.96 12.06
N ALA A 32 2.75 -23.09 11.41
CA ALA A 32 3.04 -22.71 10.03
C ALA A 32 4.45 -22.10 9.92
N ALA A 33 5.06 -22.13 8.75
CA ALA A 33 6.45 -21.71 8.50
C ALA A 33 6.76 -20.27 9.02
N ASP A 34 5.74 -19.43 9.19
CA ASP A 34 5.84 -18.05 9.67
C ASP A 34 5.57 -17.90 11.18
N THR A 35 5.50 -19.01 11.92
CA THR A 35 5.20 -19.01 13.37
C THR A 35 6.45 -19.33 14.15
N VAL A 36 6.83 -18.43 15.06
CA VAL A 36 7.96 -18.60 16.00
C VAL A 36 7.41 -18.80 17.39
N MET A 37 7.78 -19.89 18.05
CA MET A 37 7.45 -20.09 19.46
C MET A 37 8.33 -19.19 20.33
N LEU A 38 7.70 -18.30 21.10
CA LEU A 38 8.40 -17.35 21.98
C LEU A 38 8.68 -17.94 23.36
N SER A 39 7.72 -18.68 23.91
CA SER A 39 7.88 -19.30 25.22
C SER A 39 6.91 -20.46 25.39
N GLU A 40 7.30 -21.40 26.23
CA GLU A 40 6.46 -22.46 26.77
C GLU A 40 6.59 -22.42 28.30
N ALA A 41 5.48 -22.49 29.02
CA ALA A 41 5.45 -22.53 30.47
C ALA A 41 4.35 -23.50 30.93
N THR A 42 4.55 -24.18 32.05
CA THR A 42 3.54 -25.02 32.67
C THR A 42 2.86 -24.21 33.79
N ASP A 43 1.55 -24.18 33.80
CA ASP A 43 0.71 -23.55 34.79
C ASP A 43 -0.33 -24.57 35.28
N GLY A 44 -0.02 -25.22 36.39
CA GLY A 44 -0.77 -26.38 36.88
C GLY A 44 -0.80 -27.52 35.86
N ASP A 45 -2.00 -27.95 35.48
CA ASP A 45 -2.21 -29.00 34.48
C ASP A 45 -2.20 -28.51 33.03
N TYR A 46 -1.87 -27.22 32.79
CA TYR A 46 -1.89 -26.60 31.48
C TYR A 46 -0.48 -26.26 30.98
N ILE A 47 -0.28 -26.47 29.69
CA ILE A 47 0.91 -25.99 28.98
C ILE A 47 0.51 -24.72 28.20
N VAL A 48 1.08 -23.58 28.61
CA VAL A 48 0.87 -22.29 27.96
C VAL A 48 1.99 -22.05 26.94
N ARG A 49 1.65 -21.95 25.66
CA ARG A 49 2.59 -21.65 24.59
C ARG A 49 2.28 -20.29 23.99
N ARG A 50 3.30 -19.45 23.88
CA ARG A 50 3.21 -18.16 23.19
C ARG A 50 3.89 -18.27 21.85
N PHE A 51 3.19 -17.83 20.81
CA PHE A 51 3.68 -17.83 19.44
C PHE A 51 3.69 -16.42 18.89
N LEU A 52 4.73 -16.11 18.11
CA LEU A 52 4.77 -14.97 17.22
C LEU A 52 4.38 -15.45 15.83
N VAL A 53 3.26 -14.99 15.30
CA VAL A 53 2.85 -15.25 13.91
C VAL A 53 3.24 -14.05 13.08
N LYS A 54 4.20 -14.23 12.18
CA LYS A 54 4.58 -13.23 11.20
C LYS A 54 3.60 -13.26 10.06
N ARG A 55 2.92 -12.15 9.81
CA ARG A 55 2.09 -11.96 8.63
C ARG A 55 2.72 -10.87 7.79
N GLN A 56 2.86 -11.15 6.51
CA GLN A 56 3.23 -10.16 5.52
C GLN A 56 1.99 -9.84 4.70
N GLY A 57 1.73 -8.58 4.50
CA GLY A 57 0.64 -8.09 3.67
C GLY A 57 1.07 -6.84 2.94
N ASP A 58 0.48 -6.63 1.79
CA ASP A 58 0.65 -5.42 1.00
C ASP A 58 -0.68 -4.67 1.02
N THR A 59 -0.61 -3.36 1.03
CA THR A 59 -1.77 -2.49 0.83
C THR A 59 -1.40 -1.42 -0.18
N ASP A 60 -2.32 -1.13 -1.07
CA ASP A 60 -2.16 -0.15 -2.13
C ASP A 60 -3.28 0.89 -2.10
N TYR A 61 -2.95 2.11 -2.49
CA TYR A 61 -3.87 3.22 -2.63
C TYR A 61 -3.65 3.89 -3.98
N SER A 62 -4.74 4.20 -4.66
CA SER A 62 -4.72 4.69 -6.02
C SER A 62 -5.26 6.12 -6.10
N ILE A 63 -4.39 7.08 -6.37
CA ILE A 63 -4.75 8.50 -6.45
C ILE A 63 -4.81 8.96 -7.90
N ARG A 64 -5.88 9.64 -8.26
CA ARG A 64 -6.13 10.18 -9.59
C ARG A 64 -5.64 11.61 -9.71
N TYR A 65 -5.08 11.93 -10.87
CA TYR A 65 -4.66 13.27 -11.22
C TYR A 65 -5.44 13.77 -12.44
N GLN A 66 -5.65 15.06 -12.49
CA GLN A 66 -6.20 15.69 -13.70
C GLN A 66 -5.21 15.57 -14.87
N ILE A 67 -5.75 15.61 -16.07
CA ILE A 67 -4.94 15.55 -17.30
C ILE A 67 -3.92 16.69 -17.27
N ASN A 68 -2.67 16.35 -17.60
CA ASN A 68 -1.54 17.29 -17.66
C ASN A 68 -1.18 18.00 -16.33
N LEU A 69 -1.81 17.62 -15.22
CA LEU A 69 -1.49 18.18 -13.91
C LEU A 69 -0.80 17.14 -13.01
N ALA A 70 0.07 17.66 -12.16
CA ALA A 70 0.79 16.88 -11.14
C ALA A 70 0.45 17.35 -9.71
N SER A 71 -0.59 18.14 -9.53
CA SER A 71 -1.06 18.56 -8.20
C SER A 71 -2.22 17.70 -7.75
N LEU A 72 -2.12 17.18 -6.54
CA LEU A 72 -3.14 16.36 -5.90
C LEU A 72 -4.39 17.21 -5.62
N SER A 73 -5.55 16.66 -6.01
CA SER A 73 -6.86 17.22 -5.65
C SER A 73 -7.67 16.15 -4.94
N ALA A 74 -7.98 16.38 -3.67
CA ALA A 74 -8.83 15.48 -2.89
C ALA A 74 -10.27 15.42 -3.43
N ALA A 75 -10.73 16.51 -4.08
CA ALA A 75 -12.07 16.59 -4.67
C ALA A 75 -12.21 15.85 -6.01
N LEU A 76 -11.11 15.38 -6.61
CA LEU A 76 -11.18 14.61 -7.83
C LEU A 76 -11.80 13.25 -7.53
N ASP A 77 -12.60 12.75 -8.47
CA ASP A 77 -13.41 11.54 -8.35
C ASP A 77 -12.67 10.35 -7.72
N GLY A 78 -13.19 9.85 -6.59
CA GLY A 78 -12.65 8.72 -5.84
C GLY A 78 -11.46 9.06 -4.91
N ASN A 79 -10.77 10.17 -5.09
CA ASN A 79 -9.58 10.50 -4.29
C ASN A 79 -9.88 10.67 -2.80
N SER A 80 -11.02 11.27 -2.44
CA SER A 80 -11.39 11.42 -1.04
C SER A 80 -11.43 10.07 -0.34
N ARG A 81 -12.09 9.08 -0.92
CA ARG A 81 -12.20 7.73 -0.36
C ARG A 81 -10.84 7.05 -0.22
N GLU A 82 -9.98 7.15 -1.24
CA GLU A 82 -8.64 6.58 -1.21
C GLU A 82 -7.76 7.23 -0.13
N LEU A 83 -7.86 8.56 0.00
CA LEU A 83 -7.15 9.31 1.04
C LEU A 83 -7.68 9.01 2.44
N ASP A 84 -8.99 8.81 2.61
CA ASP A 84 -9.59 8.42 3.88
C ASP A 84 -9.17 6.99 4.27
N GLY A 85 -9.11 6.07 3.31
CA GLY A 85 -8.56 4.73 3.51
C GLY A 85 -7.09 4.76 3.95
N LEU A 86 -6.27 5.55 3.27
CA LEU A 86 -4.87 5.76 3.64
C LEU A 86 -4.74 6.37 5.06
N ASN A 87 -5.57 7.36 5.41
CA ASN A 87 -5.59 7.95 6.74
C ASN A 87 -5.89 6.90 7.81
N ALA A 88 -6.96 6.12 7.63
CA ALA A 88 -7.35 5.08 8.56
C ALA A 88 -6.26 4.02 8.73
N PHE A 89 -5.61 3.62 7.63
CA PHE A 89 -4.49 2.69 7.67
C PHE A 89 -3.30 3.25 8.46
N VAL A 90 -2.90 4.49 8.19
CA VAL A 90 -1.78 5.14 8.90
C VAL A 90 -2.10 5.32 10.38
N ASP A 91 -3.32 5.69 10.74
CA ASP A 91 -3.76 5.80 12.13
C ASP A 91 -3.68 4.45 12.87
N ASN A 92 -4.07 3.36 12.21
CA ASN A 92 -3.92 2.02 12.76
C ASN A 92 -2.46 1.62 12.91
N LEU A 93 -1.63 1.88 11.90
CA LEU A 93 -0.20 1.63 11.92
C LEU A 93 0.51 2.38 13.06
N MET A 94 0.06 3.60 13.38
CA MET A 94 0.65 4.40 14.46
C MET A 94 0.25 3.93 15.85
N ARG A 95 -0.87 3.22 15.98
CA ARG A 95 -1.38 2.66 17.25
C ARG A 95 -0.90 1.24 17.50
N ASP A 96 -0.65 0.47 16.46
CA ASP A 96 -0.24 -0.93 16.56
C ASP A 96 1.28 -1.04 16.62
N THR A 97 1.81 -1.35 17.81
CA THR A 97 3.24 -1.51 18.06
C THR A 97 3.82 -2.80 17.43
N LEU A 98 2.96 -3.70 16.98
CA LEU A 98 3.38 -4.97 16.36
C LEU A 98 3.51 -4.86 14.84
N MET A 99 3.00 -3.77 14.26
CA MET A 99 3.09 -3.51 12.83
C MET A 99 4.40 -2.82 12.48
N HIS A 100 5.14 -3.40 11.54
CA HIS A 100 6.38 -2.83 11.04
C HIS A 100 6.32 -2.66 9.53
N VAL A 101 6.51 -1.43 9.07
CA VAL A 101 6.63 -1.13 7.64
C VAL A 101 8.01 -1.55 7.16
N LYS A 102 8.06 -2.40 6.15
CA LYS A 102 9.32 -2.83 5.51
C LYS A 102 9.77 -1.86 4.44
N SER A 103 8.84 -1.39 3.62
CA SER A 103 9.12 -0.48 2.52
C SER A 103 7.89 0.37 2.21
N VAL A 104 8.13 1.56 1.72
CA VAL A 104 7.12 2.46 1.16
C VAL A 104 7.54 2.77 -0.26
N GLU A 105 6.69 2.46 -1.22
CA GLU A 105 6.94 2.73 -2.62
C GLU A 105 5.86 3.66 -3.18
N ILE A 106 6.30 4.70 -3.86
CA ILE A 106 5.42 5.68 -4.47
C ILE A 106 5.74 5.72 -5.96
N THR A 107 4.79 5.25 -6.78
CA THR A 107 4.95 5.22 -8.23
C THR A 107 4.00 6.20 -8.90
N GLY A 108 4.54 7.18 -9.61
CA GLY A 108 3.76 8.08 -10.44
C GLY A 108 3.60 7.54 -11.86
N TYR A 109 2.40 7.64 -12.38
CA TYR A 109 2.06 7.23 -13.75
C TYR A 109 1.60 8.40 -14.59
N SER A 110 1.81 8.33 -15.90
CA SER A 110 1.18 9.21 -16.89
C SER A 110 0.51 8.40 -18.00
N SER A 111 -0.43 9.05 -18.68
CA SER A 111 -1.09 8.47 -19.87
C SER A 111 -0.06 8.27 -21.00
N PRO A 112 -0.23 7.24 -21.85
CA PRO A 112 0.58 7.09 -23.06
C PRO A 112 0.33 8.14 -24.14
N ASP A 113 -0.64 9.04 -23.92
CA ASP A 113 -0.95 10.12 -24.86
C ASP A 113 0.07 11.26 -24.76
N GLY A 114 0.56 11.73 -25.89
CA GLY A 114 1.47 12.86 -25.99
C GLY A 114 2.96 12.50 -26.00
N PRO A 115 3.85 13.50 -25.95
CA PRO A 115 5.29 13.28 -26.02
C PRO A 115 5.83 12.54 -24.80
N ARG A 116 6.63 11.51 -25.01
CA ARG A 116 7.21 10.68 -23.94
C ARG A 116 7.96 11.50 -22.90
N ALA A 117 8.81 12.45 -23.33
CA ALA A 117 9.57 13.28 -22.42
C ALA A 117 8.70 14.13 -21.48
N PHE A 118 7.55 14.62 -21.98
CA PHE A 118 6.55 15.30 -21.18
C PHE A 118 5.93 14.33 -20.15
N ASN A 119 5.56 13.12 -20.59
CA ASN A 119 4.96 12.10 -19.74
C ASN A 119 5.90 11.60 -18.65
N GLU A 120 7.21 11.44 -18.96
CA GLU A 120 8.25 11.12 -17.96
C GLU A 120 8.33 12.20 -16.87
N THR A 121 8.31 13.45 -17.26
CA THR A 121 8.33 14.57 -16.31
C THR A 121 7.06 14.64 -15.49
N LEU A 122 5.91 14.44 -16.12
CA LEU A 122 4.60 14.44 -15.46
C LEU A 122 4.47 13.32 -14.42
N ALA A 123 4.86 12.09 -14.79
CA ALA A 123 4.86 10.95 -13.88
C ALA A 123 5.75 11.18 -12.66
N ARG A 124 6.96 11.67 -12.88
CA ARG A 124 7.91 12.01 -11.81
C ARG A 124 7.39 13.11 -10.88
N ASN A 125 6.77 14.13 -11.44
CA ASN A 125 6.21 15.23 -10.66
C ASN A 125 5.01 14.77 -9.82
N ARG A 126 4.17 13.87 -10.33
CA ARG A 126 3.07 13.25 -9.57
C ARG A 126 3.56 12.44 -8.38
N ALA A 127 4.62 11.62 -8.58
CA ALA A 127 5.23 10.88 -7.48
C ALA A 127 5.76 11.81 -6.39
N ARG A 128 6.42 12.92 -6.78
CA ARG A 128 6.95 13.91 -5.84
C ARG A 128 5.85 14.68 -5.11
N ASP A 129 4.78 15.05 -5.80
CA ASP A 129 3.65 15.76 -5.22
C ASP A 129 2.97 14.90 -4.14
N PHE A 130 2.70 13.63 -4.44
CA PHE A 130 2.13 12.71 -3.48
C PHE A 130 3.07 12.42 -2.29
N LYS A 131 4.38 12.25 -2.57
CA LYS A 131 5.37 12.15 -1.49
C LYS A 131 5.33 13.36 -0.57
N SER A 132 5.25 14.57 -1.14
CA SER A 132 5.14 15.80 -0.35
C SER A 132 3.86 15.82 0.51
N TYR A 133 2.74 15.32 -0.02
CA TYR A 133 1.50 15.19 0.73
C TYR A 133 1.65 14.25 1.93
N VAL A 134 2.17 13.04 1.73
CA VAL A 134 2.33 12.06 2.83
C VAL A 134 3.40 12.50 3.82
N ASP A 135 4.45 13.18 3.37
CA ASP A 135 5.47 13.74 4.26
C ASP A 135 4.94 14.87 5.13
N LYS A 136 4.16 15.79 4.58
CA LYS A 136 3.53 16.87 5.34
C LYS A 136 2.55 16.35 6.36
N LYS A 137 1.77 15.33 6.00
CA LYS A 137 0.68 14.84 6.84
C LYS A 137 1.15 13.85 7.90
N TYR A 138 2.07 12.94 7.56
CA TYR A 138 2.47 11.81 8.39
C TYR A 138 3.95 11.77 8.74
N GLY A 139 4.78 12.56 8.08
CA GLY A 139 6.22 12.56 8.28
C GLY A 139 6.91 11.27 7.83
N PHE A 140 6.41 10.63 6.77
CA PHE A 140 6.87 9.30 6.33
C PHE A 140 8.36 9.21 6.08
N SER A 141 8.95 10.17 5.38
CA SER A 141 10.40 10.18 5.09
C SER A 141 11.28 10.33 6.33
N LYS A 142 10.71 10.68 7.49
CA LYS A 142 11.44 10.70 8.77
C LYS A 142 11.47 9.34 9.46
N LYS A 143 10.55 8.45 9.08
CA LYS A 143 10.32 7.17 9.75
C LYS A 143 10.65 5.98 8.87
N TYR A 144 10.47 6.12 7.56
CA TYR A 144 10.55 5.03 6.61
C TYR A 144 11.40 5.43 5.41
N ASP A 145 12.03 4.46 4.80
CA ASP A 145 12.66 4.64 3.49
C ASP A 145 11.60 4.64 2.41
N VAL A 146 11.48 5.76 1.69
CA VAL A 146 10.44 5.98 0.69
C VAL A 146 11.08 5.97 -0.70
N THR A 147 10.81 4.93 -1.45
CA THR A 147 11.24 4.79 -2.84
C THR A 147 10.27 5.50 -3.78
N LEU A 148 10.81 6.32 -4.68
CA LEU A 148 10.04 7.01 -5.73
C LEU A 148 10.30 6.37 -7.08
N ASN A 149 9.22 5.91 -7.72
CA ASN A 149 9.24 5.41 -9.08
C ASN A 149 8.38 6.28 -10.01
N SER A 150 8.65 6.21 -11.30
CA SER A 150 7.83 6.88 -12.32
C SER A 150 7.73 6.03 -13.57
N VAL A 151 6.52 5.90 -14.11
CA VAL A 151 6.21 5.17 -15.32
C VAL A 151 5.53 6.12 -16.30
N ALA A 152 6.24 6.47 -17.37
CA ALA A 152 5.76 7.48 -18.32
C ALA A 152 4.63 6.98 -19.21
N GLU A 153 4.63 5.69 -19.56
CA GLU A 153 3.67 5.07 -20.47
C GLU A 153 3.40 3.64 -20.04
N ASP A 154 2.39 3.46 -19.18
CA ASP A 154 1.94 2.12 -18.80
C ASP A 154 0.97 1.57 -19.85
N ARG A 155 1.54 1.06 -20.93
CA ARG A 155 0.76 0.48 -22.05
C ARG A 155 0.10 -0.83 -21.66
N GLU A 156 0.67 -1.59 -20.74
CA GLU A 156 0.09 -2.86 -20.29
C GLU A 156 -1.12 -2.61 -19.40
N MET A 157 -1.02 -1.69 -18.45
CA MET A 157 -2.16 -1.27 -17.63
C MET A 157 -3.26 -0.65 -18.50
N CYS A 158 -2.91 0.20 -19.47
CA CYS A 158 -3.87 0.79 -20.39
C CYS A 158 -4.62 -0.29 -21.17
N ARG A 159 -3.93 -1.27 -21.74
CA ARG A 159 -4.55 -2.41 -22.44
C ARG A 159 -5.46 -3.21 -21.52
N ALA A 160 -5.02 -3.50 -20.29
CA ALA A 160 -5.82 -4.23 -19.32
C ALA A 160 -7.11 -3.48 -18.93
N LEU A 161 -7.03 -2.17 -18.76
CA LEU A 161 -8.20 -1.32 -18.47
C LEU A 161 -9.16 -1.24 -19.65
N VAL A 162 -8.65 -1.07 -20.88
CA VAL A 162 -9.45 -1.08 -22.11
C VAL A 162 -10.14 -2.42 -22.29
N ALA A 163 -9.42 -3.54 -22.06
CA ALA A 163 -10.00 -4.87 -22.17
C ALA A 163 -11.16 -5.13 -21.21
N ARG A 164 -11.14 -4.51 -20.04
CA ARG A 164 -12.20 -4.60 -19.01
C ARG A 164 -13.30 -3.55 -19.18
N SER A 165 -13.08 -2.54 -20.02
CA SER A 165 -14.05 -1.48 -20.21
C SER A 165 -15.23 -1.95 -21.07
N PRO A 166 -16.45 -1.38 -20.90
CA PRO A 166 -17.61 -1.70 -21.72
C PRO A 166 -17.59 -1.04 -23.12
N VAL A 167 -16.45 -0.47 -23.53
CA VAL A 167 -16.34 0.18 -24.84
C VAL A 167 -16.40 -0.88 -25.94
N PRO A 168 -17.33 -0.79 -26.89
CA PRO A 168 -17.36 -1.66 -28.06
C PRO A 168 -16.17 -1.36 -28.98
N ASP A 169 -15.76 -2.34 -29.80
CA ASP A 169 -14.71 -2.21 -30.84
C ASP A 169 -13.31 -1.80 -30.25
N LYS A 170 -12.78 -2.68 -29.42
CA LYS A 170 -11.46 -2.53 -28.74
C LYS A 170 -10.31 -2.97 -29.62
#